data_61c76c239e713c41e271fca5db21e305
#
_entry.id   61c76c239e713c41e271fca5db21e305
#
_cell.length_a   1.000
_cell.length_b   1.000
_cell.length_c   1.000
_cell.angle_alpha   90.00
_cell.angle_beta   90.00
_cell.angle_gamma   90.00
#
_symmetry.space_group_name_H-M   'P 1'
#
loop_
_entity.id
_entity.type
_entity.pdbx_description
1 polymer ?
#
loop_
_entity_poly.entity_id
_entity_poly.type
_entity_poly.pdbx_seq_one_letter_code
_entity_poly.pdbx_strand_id
1 'polypeptide(L)'
;MKPKKIILGILLLIAITITGGPPRPVYAETIIKIGGGGSALGTMKLVAESFEKSHPGIKVQILPSLGSQGGIKAALDGRIAVGLSSIPLREEERKRGAVEREYGKSPLIFITNKNTHVSSLSTSDLVEIYRGQRLTWPDGTRIRLVMRPESDIDTDILRQISPAMSEALKAALSRKGMIVAMTNQESDNLVETIPGSLGVSTLCQVISDRLSSKILSYNGVEPSVKTLADEKYPLVKVFYMVTPAKVEAPVQTFVDFAHSPAGRRILMENGHWVPPERNPR
;
A
#
# COMPACT_ATOMS: atom_id res chain seq x y z
N MET A 1 -73.65 34.22 55.76
CA MET A 1 -72.66 33.12 55.95
C MET A 1 -72.46 32.39 54.61
N LYS A 2 -71.29 32.46 53.98
CA LYS A 2 -70.93 31.83 52.70
C LYS A 2 -69.98 30.66 53.02
N PRO A 3 -70.16 29.47 52.47
CA PRO A 3 -69.26 28.34 52.74
C PRO A 3 -67.95 28.48 51.88
N LYS A 4 -66.83 28.25 52.54
CA LYS A 4 -65.49 28.17 51.91
C LYS A 4 -65.38 26.83 51.21
N LYS A 5 -65.08 26.83 49.88
CA LYS A 5 -64.70 25.68 49.11
C LYS A 5 -63.21 25.38 49.35
N ILE A 6 -62.92 24.21 49.89
CA ILE A 6 -61.55 23.64 49.99
C ILE A 6 -61.26 22.93 48.69
N ILE A 7 -60.27 23.42 47.93
CA ILE A 7 -59.76 22.78 46.74
C ILE A 7 -58.59 21.85 47.19
N LEU A 8 -58.84 20.53 47.13
CA LEU A 8 -57.83 19.53 47.40
C LEU A 8 -56.97 19.29 46.13
N GLY A 9 -55.78 19.82 46.13
CA GLY A 9 -54.82 19.63 45.05
C GLY A 9 -54.19 18.25 45.14
N ILE A 10 -54.46 17.38 44.15
CA ILE A 10 -53.79 16.08 44.01
C ILE A 10 -52.43 16.32 43.30
N LEU A 11 -51.34 16.18 44.03
CA LEU A 11 -49.99 16.15 43.48
C LEU A 11 -49.76 14.77 42.86
N LEU A 12 -49.74 14.68 41.53
CA LEU A 12 -49.36 13.48 40.78
C LEU A 12 -47.84 13.36 40.73
N LEU A 13 -47.25 12.49 41.56
CA LEU A 13 -45.83 12.18 41.51
C LEU A 13 -45.58 11.22 40.32
N ILE A 14 -45.03 11.72 39.22
CA ILE A 14 -44.54 10.89 38.11
C ILE A 14 -43.17 10.31 38.50
N ALA A 15 -43.12 9.06 38.87
CA ALA A 15 -41.88 8.32 39.08
C ALA A 15 -41.28 7.96 37.70
N ILE A 16 -40.29 8.70 37.25
CA ILE A 16 -39.49 8.37 36.05
C ILE A 16 -38.56 7.21 36.46
N THR A 17 -38.90 5.99 36.13
CA THR A 17 -38.02 4.84 36.25
C THR A 17 -36.99 4.91 35.10
N ILE A 18 -35.81 5.44 35.37
CA ILE A 18 -34.66 5.35 34.47
C ILE A 18 -34.24 3.88 34.50
N THR A 19 -34.64 3.10 33.49
CA THR A 19 -34.13 1.75 33.25
C THR A 19 -32.75 1.89 32.61
N GLY A 20 -31.74 2.28 33.39
CA GLY A 20 -30.34 2.22 33.00
C GLY A 20 -29.97 0.74 32.89
N GLY A 21 -29.82 0.26 31.66
CA GLY A 21 -29.15 -1.03 31.45
C GLY A 21 -27.73 -0.98 32.05
N PRO A 22 -27.14 -2.15 32.36
CA PRO A 22 -25.79 -2.17 32.92
C PRO A 22 -24.83 -1.37 32.02
N PRO A 23 -23.95 -0.55 32.62
CA PRO A 23 -22.97 0.22 31.84
C PRO A 23 -22.20 -0.75 30.98
N ARG A 24 -22.23 -0.56 29.66
CA ARG A 24 -21.38 -1.32 28.74
C ARG A 24 -19.95 -1.00 29.12
N PRO A 25 -19.10 -2.01 29.36
CA PRO A 25 -17.70 -1.74 29.65
C PRO A 25 -17.09 -0.97 28.48
N VAL A 26 -16.63 0.24 28.74
CA VAL A 26 -15.84 1.03 27.80
C VAL A 26 -14.45 0.39 27.81
N TYR A 27 -14.23 -0.59 26.95
CA TYR A 27 -12.87 -1.08 26.72
C TYR A 27 -12.07 0.05 26.07
N ALA A 28 -10.91 0.36 26.64
CA ALA A 28 -9.99 1.28 25.98
C ALA A 28 -9.66 0.73 24.59
N GLU A 29 -9.90 1.54 23.55
CA GLU A 29 -9.65 1.15 22.17
C GLU A 29 -8.13 0.96 21.96
N THR A 30 -7.71 -0.21 21.53
CA THR A 30 -6.30 -0.48 21.22
C THR A 30 -6.00 0.01 19.81
N ILE A 31 -5.01 0.89 19.65
CA ILE A 31 -4.63 1.44 18.35
C ILE A 31 -3.33 0.80 17.87
N ILE A 32 -3.37 0.08 16.76
CA ILE A 32 -2.21 -0.47 16.06
C ILE A 32 -1.78 0.51 14.98
N LYS A 33 -0.62 1.16 15.14
CA LYS A 33 -0.06 2.06 14.11
C LYS A 33 0.77 1.28 13.11
N ILE A 34 0.48 1.47 11.82
CA ILE A 34 1.16 0.80 10.71
C ILE A 34 1.61 1.85 9.69
N GLY A 35 2.80 1.70 9.13
CA GLY A 35 3.30 2.61 8.10
C GLY A 35 4.51 2.04 7.37
N GLY A 36 4.91 2.66 6.27
CA GLY A 36 6.06 2.21 5.50
C GLY A 36 5.97 2.51 4.02
N GLY A 37 6.28 1.55 3.17
CA GLY A 37 6.28 1.70 1.71
C GLY A 37 4.91 2.08 1.15
N GLY A 38 4.87 3.13 0.33
CA GLY A 38 3.63 3.73 -0.17
C GLY A 38 2.76 2.74 -0.94
N SER A 39 3.35 1.90 -1.79
CA SER A 39 2.62 0.92 -2.61
C SER A 39 1.88 -0.17 -1.80
N ALA A 40 2.17 -0.29 -0.51
CA ALA A 40 1.51 -1.25 0.37
C ALA A 40 0.28 -0.68 1.09
N LEU A 41 0.14 0.65 1.17
CA LEU A 41 -0.80 1.31 2.09
C LEU A 41 -2.25 1.07 1.72
N GLY A 42 -2.60 1.18 0.43
CA GLY A 42 -3.98 1.00 -0.04
C GLY A 42 -4.54 -0.39 0.28
N THR A 43 -3.82 -1.44 -0.11
CA THR A 43 -4.23 -2.81 0.20
C THR A 43 -4.26 -3.08 1.70
N MET A 44 -3.27 -2.56 2.45
CA MET A 44 -3.22 -2.76 3.90
C MET A 44 -4.37 -2.07 4.63
N LYS A 45 -4.87 -0.94 4.09
CA LYS A 45 -6.10 -0.30 4.59
C LYS A 45 -7.30 -1.23 4.46
N LEU A 46 -7.45 -1.91 3.34
CA LEU A 46 -8.55 -2.88 3.14
C LEU A 46 -8.44 -4.08 4.08
N VAL A 47 -7.22 -4.58 4.32
CA VAL A 47 -6.96 -5.62 5.31
C VAL A 47 -7.33 -5.14 6.72
N ALA A 48 -6.94 -3.91 7.07
CA ALA A 48 -7.25 -3.28 8.36
C ALA A 48 -8.75 -3.12 8.57
N GLU A 49 -9.48 -2.61 7.59
CA GLU A 49 -10.95 -2.46 7.64
C GLU A 49 -11.67 -3.80 7.86
N SER A 50 -11.18 -4.87 7.25
CA SER A 50 -11.74 -6.21 7.44
C SER A 50 -11.39 -6.79 8.81
N PHE A 51 -10.17 -6.56 9.28
CA PHE A 51 -9.71 -6.96 10.62
C PHE A 51 -10.54 -6.31 11.71
N GLU A 52 -10.73 -4.99 11.66
CA GLU A 52 -11.49 -4.22 12.64
C GLU A 52 -12.94 -4.71 12.79
N LYS A 53 -13.57 -5.14 11.68
CA LYS A 53 -14.93 -5.71 11.71
C LYS A 53 -15.01 -7.01 12.52
N SER A 54 -13.95 -7.80 12.51
CA SER A 54 -13.87 -9.09 13.21
C SER A 54 -13.25 -8.99 14.61
N HIS A 55 -12.61 -7.86 14.95
CA HIS A 55 -11.95 -7.63 16.23
C HIS A 55 -12.39 -6.30 16.85
N PRO A 56 -13.65 -6.23 17.37
CA PRO A 56 -14.15 -5.03 18.02
C PRO A 56 -13.25 -4.60 19.19
N GLY A 57 -12.96 -3.30 19.28
CA GLY A 57 -12.05 -2.72 20.29
C GLY A 57 -10.60 -2.58 19.85
N ILE A 58 -10.26 -3.06 18.63
CA ILE A 58 -8.93 -2.80 18.03
C ILE A 58 -9.12 -1.93 16.79
N LYS A 59 -8.32 -0.87 16.69
CA LYS A 59 -8.23 0.01 15.52
C LYS A 59 -6.85 -0.06 14.88
N VAL A 60 -6.81 0.02 13.56
CA VAL A 60 -5.56 0.05 12.80
C VAL A 60 -5.40 1.40 12.12
N GLN A 61 -4.44 2.17 12.58
CA GLN A 61 -4.12 3.46 12.01
C GLN A 61 -3.03 3.31 10.95
N ILE A 62 -3.40 3.50 9.67
CA ILE A 62 -2.45 3.53 8.56
C ILE A 62 -1.87 4.94 8.46
N LEU A 63 -0.56 5.06 8.60
CA LEU A 63 0.16 6.32 8.50
C LEU A 63 0.47 6.66 7.02
N PRO A 64 0.71 7.94 6.69
CA PRO A 64 1.26 8.32 5.39
C PRO A 64 2.56 7.60 5.08
N SER A 65 2.94 7.55 3.78
CA SER A 65 4.15 6.85 3.35
C SER A 65 5.41 7.34 4.06
N LEU A 66 6.14 6.38 4.63
CA LEU A 66 7.46 6.58 5.25
C LEU A 66 8.59 6.02 4.37
N GLY A 67 8.25 5.39 3.24
CA GLY A 67 9.15 4.52 2.50
C GLY A 67 9.48 3.22 3.26
N SER A 68 10.03 2.22 2.56
CA SER A 68 10.38 0.93 3.18
C SER A 68 11.37 1.07 4.34
N GLN A 69 12.47 1.80 4.13
CA GLN A 69 13.47 2.05 5.18
C GLN A 69 12.89 2.81 6.37
N GLY A 70 12.04 3.82 6.11
CA GLY A 70 11.35 4.57 7.16
C GLY A 70 10.43 3.69 7.98
N GLY A 71 9.69 2.78 7.35
CA GLY A 71 8.83 1.80 8.00
C GLY A 71 9.60 0.83 8.88
N ILE A 72 10.70 0.24 8.37
CA ILE A 72 11.59 -0.64 9.14
C ILE A 72 12.14 0.09 10.36
N LYS A 73 12.70 1.29 10.16
CA LYS A 73 13.25 2.09 11.25
C LYS A 73 12.20 2.45 12.30
N ALA A 74 11.03 2.91 11.88
CA ALA A 74 9.97 3.30 12.80
C ALA A 74 9.45 2.12 13.64
N ALA A 75 9.37 0.92 13.06
CA ALA A 75 9.00 -0.30 13.78
C ALA A 75 10.08 -0.69 14.82
N LEU A 76 11.35 -0.67 14.44
CA LEU A 76 12.46 -0.96 15.35
C LEU A 76 12.62 0.06 16.49
N ASP A 77 12.27 1.32 16.23
CA ASP A 77 12.29 2.40 17.22
C ASP A 77 11.00 2.43 18.08
N GLY A 78 10.07 1.47 17.90
CA GLY A 78 8.81 1.39 18.65
C GLY A 78 7.82 2.52 18.37
N ARG A 79 7.99 3.28 17.28
CA ARG A 79 7.12 4.40 16.91
C ARG A 79 5.85 3.92 16.21
N ILE A 80 5.91 2.78 15.55
CA ILE A 80 4.80 2.05 14.93
C ILE A 80 4.88 0.58 15.30
N ALA A 81 3.75 -0.10 15.28
CA ALA A 81 3.68 -1.51 15.63
C ALA A 81 4.12 -2.43 14.47
N VAL A 82 3.81 -2.05 13.22
CA VAL A 82 4.14 -2.82 12.03
C VAL A 82 4.70 -1.88 10.96
N GLY A 83 5.90 -2.16 10.50
CA GLY A 83 6.51 -1.55 9.32
C GLY A 83 6.11 -2.28 8.05
N LEU A 84 5.71 -1.55 7.01
CA LEU A 84 5.48 -2.11 5.68
C LEU A 84 6.72 -1.87 4.83
N SER A 85 7.28 -2.94 4.26
CA SER A 85 8.51 -2.87 3.48
C SER A 85 8.37 -3.60 2.15
N SER A 86 9.08 -3.12 1.14
CA SER A 86 9.29 -3.82 -0.14
C SER A 86 10.75 -4.22 -0.35
N ILE A 87 11.58 -4.04 0.68
CA ILE A 87 12.95 -4.51 0.74
C ILE A 87 13.10 -5.49 1.91
N PRO A 88 13.93 -6.53 1.77
CA PRO A 88 14.21 -7.44 2.89
C PRO A 88 15.01 -6.70 3.97
N LEU A 89 14.94 -7.24 5.19
CA LEU A 89 15.77 -6.74 6.29
C LEU A 89 17.25 -6.96 6.02
N ARG A 90 18.06 -5.97 6.38
CA ARG A 90 19.50 -6.11 6.44
C ARG A 90 19.92 -6.85 7.70
N GLU A 91 21.11 -7.40 7.68
CA GLU A 91 21.66 -8.14 8.83
C GLU A 91 21.69 -7.31 10.12
N GLU A 92 21.98 -6.00 10.00
CA GLU A 92 21.98 -5.07 11.14
C GLU A 92 20.59 -4.90 11.75
N GLU A 93 19.54 -4.86 10.92
CA GLU A 93 18.16 -4.74 11.36
C GLU A 93 17.68 -6.03 12.05
N ARG A 94 18.10 -7.21 11.53
CA ARG A 94 17.85 -8.51 12.16
C ARG A 94 18.55 -8.63 13.52
N LYS A 95 19.82 -8.17 13.62
CA LYS A 95 20.57 -8.13 14.89
C LYS A 95 19.91 -7.20 15.93
N ARG A 96 19.22 -6.15 15.49
CA ARG A 96 18.41 -5.30 16.37
C ARG A 96 17.07 -5.93 16.77
N GLY A 97 16.79 -7.16 16.35
CA GLY A 97 15.59 -7.90 16.68
C GLY A 97 14.40 -7.64 15.75
N ALA A 98 14.62 -7.11 14.55
CA ALA A 98 13.56 -7.03 13.55
C ALA A 98 13.23 -8.42 13.00
N VAL A 99 11.94 -8.68 12.81
CA VAL A 99 11.41 -9.86 12.14
C VAL A 99 10.61 -9.42 10.93
N GLU A 100 10.88 -10.03 9.79
CA GLU A 100 10.08 -9.80 8.58
C GLU A 100 9.24 -11.04 8.25
N ARG A 101 8.05 -10.79 7.74
CA ARG A 101 7.15 -11.82 7.23
C ARG A 101 6.60 -11.36 5.88
N GLU A 102 6.94 -12.11 4.82
CA GLU A 102 6.40 -11.86 3.49
C GLU A 102 4.88 -12.12 3.50
N TYR A 103 4.10 -11.18 2.96
CA TYR A 103 2.66 -11.36 2.85
C TYR A 103 2.16 -11.42 1.41
N GLY A 104 3.01 -11.11 0.43
CA GLY A 104 2.66 -11.24 -0.97
C GLY A 104 3.65 -10.57 -1.92
N LYS A 105 3.41 -10.77 -3.21
CA LYS A 105 4.17 -10.16 -4.32
C LYS A 105 3.18 -9.50 -5.26
N SER A 106 3.60 -8.45 -5.94
CA SER A 106 2.78 -7.82 -6.99
C SER A 106 3.65 -7.46 -8.19
N PRO A 107 3.12 -7.49 -9.41
CA PRO A 107 3.83 -6.96 -10.56
C PRO A 107 4.22 -5.50 -10.34
N LEU A 108 5.48 -5.13 -10.57
CA LEU A 108 5.87 -3.75 -10.83
C LEU A 108 5.51 -3.45 -12.28
N ILE A 109 4.69 -2.43 -12.51
CA ILE A 109 4.08 -2.17 -13.80
C ILE A 109 4.46 -0.80 -14.33
N PHE A 110 4.47 -0.65 -15.66
CA PHE A 110 4.54 0.65 -16.32
C PHE A 110 3.13 1.22 -16.45
N ILE A 111 2.99 2.48 -16.07
CA ILE A 111 1.74 3.21 -16.16
C ILE A 111 1.94 4.52 -16.93
N THR A 112 0.88 4.96 -17.58
CA THR A 112 0.84 6.24 -18.29
C THR A 112 -0.48 6.96 -18.06
N ASN A 113 -0.55 8.23 -18.42
CA ASN A 113 -1.80 8.97 -18.41
C ASN A 113 -2.86 8.25 -19.27
N LYS A 114 -4.08 8.16 -18.77
CA LYS A 114 -5.18 7.42 -19.41
C LYS A 114 -5.46 7.81 -20.87
N ASN A 115 -5.15 9.06 -21.25
CA ASN A 115 -5.37 9.61 -22.59
C ASN A 115 -4.18 9.35 -23.53
N THR A 116 -3.13 8.66 -23.09
CA THR A 116 -1.97 8.33 -23.94
C THR A 116 -2.29 7.14 -24.85
N HIS A 117 -2.02 7.29 -26.15
CA HIS A 117 -2.31 6.27 -27.17
C HIS A 117 -1.16 5.26 -27.32
N VAL A 118 -0.84 4.56 -26.23
CA VAL A 118 0.14 3.46 -26.17
C VAL A 118 -0.42 2.34 -25.32
N SER A 119 -0.10 1.08 -25.62
CA SER A 119 -0.58 -0.08 -24.86
C SER A 119 0.53 -1.03 -24.42
N SER A 120 1.70 -0.88 -25.01
CA SER A 120 2.82 -1.79 -24.75
C SER A 120 4.17 -1.06 -24.79
N LEU A 121 5.11 -1.57 -24.04
CA LEU A 121 6.53 -1.17 -24.06
C LEU A 121 7.41 -2.42 -24.09
N SER A 122 8.45 -2.38 -24.93
CA SER A 122 9.53 -3.33 -24.89
C SER A 122 10.71 -2.81 -24.03
N THR A 123 11.64 -3.68 -23.70
CA THR A 123 12.90 -3.28 -23.04
C THR A 123 13.66 -2.26 -23.90
N SER A 124 13.66 -2.40 -25.23
CA SER A 124 14.30 -1.44 -26.14
C SER A 124 13.64 -0.07 -26.06
N ASP A 125 12.29 -0.02 -26.09
CA ASP A 125 11.54 1.25 -25.96
C ASP A 125 11.91 1.96 -24.66
N LEU A 126 11.98 1.23 -23.56
CA LEU A 126 12.34 1.80 -22.25
C LEU A 126 13.77 2.38 -22.29
N VAL A 127 14.73 1.63 -22.81
CA VAL A 127 16.13 2.11 -22.91
C VAL A 127 16.21 3.39 -23.73
N GLU A 128 15.53 3.45 -24.87
CA GLU A 128 15.52 4.66 -25.72
C GLU A 128 14.86 5.85 -25.01
N ILE A 129 13.74 5.64 -24.34
CA ILE A 129 13.02 6.67 -23.60
C ILE A 129 13.86 7.19 -22.43
N TYR A 130 14.43 6.30 -21.62
CA TYR A 130 15.23 6.69 -20.47
C TYR A 130 16.57 7.34 -20.90
N ARG A 131 17.15 6.97 -22.03
CA ARG A 131 18.31 7.67 -22.64
C ARG A 131 17.93 9.05 -23.21
N GLY A 132 16.64 9.31 -23.44
CA GLY A 132 16.17 10.54 -24.10
C GLY A 132 16.36 10.51 -25.61
N GLN A 133 16.47 9.33 -26.19
CA GLN A 133 16.54 9.11 -27.65
C GLN A 133 15.16 9.08 -28.27
N ARG A 134 14.15 8.60 -27.51
CA ARG A 134 12.74 8.62 -27.87
C ARG A 134 12.00 9.61 -26.97
N LEU A 135 11.54 10.71 -27.57
CA LEU A 135 10.95 11.84 -26.86
C LEU A 135 9.43 11.95 -27.00
N THR A 136 8.85 11.21 -27.94
CA THR A 136 7.42 11.25 -28.25
C THR A 136 6.82 9.84 -28.36
N TRP A 137 5.57 9.74 -27.99
CA TRP A 137 4.71 8.61 -28.29
C TRP A 137 4.40 8.53 -29.79
N PRO A 138 3.86 7.42 -30.32
CA PRO A 138 3.52 7.29 -31.74
C PRO A 138 2.53 8.34 -32.24
N ASP A 139 1.69 8.88 -31.37
CA ASP A 139 0.73 9.95 -31.67
C ASP A 139 1.33 11.37 -31.67
N GLY A 140 2.64 11.49 -31.46
CA GLY A 140 3.36 12.75 -31.35
C GLY A 140 3.35 13.39 -29.97
N THR A 141 2.59 12.86 -29.01
CA THR A 141 2.57 13.36 -27.63
C THR A 141 3.94 13.22 -26.98
N ARG A 142 4.43 14.29 -26.34
CA ARG A 142 5.73 14.27 -25.67
C ARG A 142 5.73 13.33 -24.47
N ILE A 143 6.73 12.44 -24.42
CA ILE A 143 6.97 11.56 -23.26
C ILE A 143 7.51 12.38 -22.10
N ARG A 144 6.90 12.24 -20.92
CA ARG A 144 7.34 12.84 -19.66
C ARG A 144 7.57 11.76 -18.63
N LEU A 145 8.84 11.43 -18.39
CA LEU A 145 9.21 10.45 -17.36
C LEU A 145 8.91 10.99 -15.96
N VAL A 146 8.18 10.21 -15.18
CA VAL A 146 8.04 10.39 -13.73
C VAL A 146 8.93 9.34 -13.08
N MET A 147 10.05 9.81 -12.53
CA MET A 147 11.09 8.97 -11.94
C MET A 147 10.86 8.76 -10.46
N ARG A 148 11.43 7.69 -9.92
CA ARG A 148 11.59 7.49 -8.48
C ARG A 148 13.02 7.83 -8.08
N PRO A 149 13.31 8.15 -6.80
CA PRO A 149 14.69 8.38 -6.34
C PRO A 149 15.62 7.22 -6.67
N GLU A 150 16.91 7.51 -6.81
CA GLU A 150 17.93 6.50 -7.11
C GLU A 150 17.96 5.36 -6.08
N SER A 151 17.68 5.67 -4.81
CA SER A 151 17.63 4.72 -3.69
C SER A 151 16.30 3.99 -3.52
N ASP A 152 15.33 4.22 -4.41
CA ASP A 152 14.01 3.58 -4.33
C ASP A 152 14.05 2.17 -4.93
N ILE A 153 13.31 1.24 -4.32
CA ILE A 153 13.25 -0.16 -4.78
C ILE A 153 12.69 -0.29 -6.20
N ASP A 154 11.79 0.61 -6.62
CA ASP A 154 11.27 0.59 -7.99
C ASP A 154 12.38 0.90 -8.99
N THR A 155 13.26 1.84 -8.65
CA THR A 155 14.47 2.15 -9.41
C THR A 155 15.43 0.97 -9.46
N ASP A 156 15.61 0.25 -8.36
CA ASP A 156 16.46 -0.95 -8.31
C ASP A 156 15.90 -2.09 -9.17
N ILE A 157 14.59 -2.33 -9.16
CA ILE A 157 13.96 -3.32 -10.03
C ILE A 157 14.15 -2.97 -11.51
N LEU A 158 13.97 -1.68 -11.88
CA LEU A 158 14.21 -1.22 -13.24
C LEU A 158 15.67 -1.38 -13.66
N ARG A 159 16.62 -1.12 -12.75
CA ARG A 159 18.05 -1.28 -13.00
C ARG A 159 18.43 -2.72 -13.32
N GLN A 160 17.75 -3.67 -12.74
CA GLN A 160 17.98 -5.11 -12.93
C GLN A 160 17.42 -5.67 -14.24
N ILE A 161 16.63 -4.90 -15.00
CA ILE A 161 16.09 -5.33 -16.29
C ILE A 161 17.20 -5.73 -17.27
N SER A 162 18.22 -4.87 -17.38
CA SER A 162 19.40 -5.13 -18.23
C SER A 162 20.52 -4.12 -17.93
N PRO A 163 21.78 -4.42 -18.32
CA PRO A 163 22.86 -3.44 -18.25
C PRO A 163 22.54 -2.15 -19.01
N ALA A 164 21.93 -2.25 -20.20
CA ALA A 164 21.52 -1.11 -20.99
C ALA A 164 20.47 -0.23 -20.30
N MET A 165 19.53 -0.86 -19.57
CA MET A 165 18.54 -0.14 -18.78
C MET A 165 19.16 0.54 -17.55
N SER A 166 20.12 -0.12 -16.89
CA SER A 166 20.88 0.47 -15.78
C SER A 166 21.56 1.77 -16.19
N GLU A 167 22.27 1.78 -17.33
CA GLU A 167 22.94 2.97 -17.88
C GLU A 167 21.92 4.05 -18.30
N ALA A 168 20.82 3.65 -18.94
CA ALA A 168 19.76 4.57 -19.35
C ALA A 168 19.11 5.27 -18.14
N LEU A 169 18.88 4.54 -17.08
CA LEU A 169 18.32 5.04 -15.81
C LEU A 169 19.26 6.06 -15.16
N LYS A 170 20.57 5.75 -15.08
CA LYS A 170 21.59 6.65 -14.58
C LYS A 170 21.65 7.95 -15.40
N ALA A 171 21.61 7.84 -16.73
CA ALA A 171 21.55 8.99 -17.61
C ALA A 171 20.28 9.84 -17.41
N ALA A 172 19.12 9.20 -17.21
CA ALA A 172 17.88 9.89 -16.92
C ALA A 172 17.94 10.65 -15.59
N LEU A 173 18.38 10.01 -14.51
CA LEU A 173 18.49 10.63 -13.18
C LEU A 173 19.46 11.82 -13.14
N SER A 174 20.52 11.79 -13.96
CA SER A 174 21.49 12.87 -14.05
C SER A 174 21.01 14.07 -14.89
N ARG A 175 19.91 13.94 -15.61
CA ARG A 175 19.38 14.95 -16.53
C ARG A 175 18.67 16.06 -15.77
N LYS A 176 19.00 17.33 -16.07
CA LYS A 176 18.34 18.48 -15.45
C LYS A 176 16.84 18.52 -15.79
N GLY A 177 16.02 18.89 -14.83
CA GLY A 177 14.58 19.08 -15.02
C GLY A 177 13.76 17.78 -15.09
N MET A 178 14.35 16.65 -14.68
CA MET A 178 13.58 15.42 -14.53
C MET A 178 12.59 15.51 -13.35
N ILE A 179 11.42 14.95 -13.56
CA ILE A 179 10.40 14.84 -12.51
C ILE A 179 10.76 13.62 -11.65
N VAL A 180 11.05 13.86 -10.37
CA VAL A 180 11.36 12.80 -9.40
C VAL A 180 10.34 12.86 -8.28
N ALA A 181 9.47 11.86 -8.22
CA ALA A 181 8.44 11.71 -7.18
C ALA A 181 9.02 10.99 -5.96
N MET A 182 8.89 11.59 -4.79
CA MET A 182 9.47 11.06 -3.55
C MET A 182 8.65 9.92 -2.94
N THR A 183 7.34 9.87 -3.22
CA THR A 183 6.45 8.80 -2.75
C THR A 183 5.74 8.11 -3.92
N ASN A 184 5.21 6.91 -3.69
CA ASN A 184 4.42 6.21 -4.71
C ASN A 184 3.16 7.00 -5.05
N GLN A 185 2.47 7.56 -4.04
CA GLN A 185 1.26 8.37 -4.22
C GLN A 185 1.54 9.62 -5.07
N GLU A 186 2.66 10.30 -4.84
CA GLU A 186 3.08 11.42 -5.66
C GLU A 186 3.36 11.00 -7.11
N SER A 187 4.06 9.87 -7.30
CA SER A 187 4.33 9.30 -8.63
C SER A 187 3.05 9.03 -9.40
N ASP A 188 2.11 8.33 -8.77
CA ASP A 188 0.84 7.98 -9.40
C ASP A 188 0.01 9.23 -9.75
N ASN A 189 -0.08 10.21 -8.84
CA ASN A 189 -0.78 11.47 -9.09
C ASN A 189 -0.15 12.25 -10.26
N LEU A 190 1.17 12.29 -10.36
CA LEU A 190 1.87 12.94 -11.47
C LEU A 190 1.60 12.21 -12.78
N VAL A 191 1.56 10.87 -12.78
CA VAL A 191 1.23 10.10 -13.98
C VAL A 191 -0.22 10.33 -14.41
N GLU A 192 -1.16 10.40 -13.48
CA GLU A 192 -2.57 10.66 -13.81
C GLU A 192 -2.82 12.07 -14.36
N THR A 193 -2.05 13.06 -13.88
CA THR A 193 -2.30 14.47 -14.21
C THR A 193 -1.48 14.98 -15.39
N ILE A 194 -0.31 14.42 -15.67
CA ILE A 194 0.57 14.89 -16.73
C ILE A 194 0.31 14.16 -18.05
N PRO A 195 -0.15 14.83 -19.11
CA PRO A 195 -0.33 14.21 -20.43
C PRO A 195 0.99 13.63 -20.96
N GLY A 196 0.92 12.42 -21.51
CA GLY A 196 2.08 11.71 -22.06
C GLY A 196 3.10 11.25 -21.02
N SER A 197 2.75 11.26 -19.74
CA SER A 197 3.59 10.74 -18.66
C SER A 197 3.91 9.26 -18.85
N LEU A 198 5.05 8.84 -18.33
CA LEU A 198 5.45 7.44 -18.15
C LEU A 198 6.05 7.30 -16.76
N GLY A 199 5.50 6.43 -15.95
CA GLY A 199 6.00 6.11 -14.62
C GLY A 199 5.86 4.63 -14.31
N VAL A 200 6.19 4.27 -13.07
CA VAL A 200 6.00 2.92 -12.54
C VAL A 200 5.09 2.96 -11.32
N SER A 201 4.31 1.90 -11.16
CA SER A 201 3.50 1.62 -9.99
C SER A 201 3.50 0.12 -9.72
N THR A 202 2.65 -0.35 -8.83
CA THR A 202 2.39 -1.79 -8.67
C THR A 202 0.94 -2.10 -9.01
N LEU A 203 0.70 -3.32 -9.49
CA LEU A 203 -0.66 -3.75 -9.80
C LEU A 203 -1.57 -3.63 -8.57
N CYS A 204 -1.04 -4.00 -7.39
CA CYS A 204 -1.81 -3.90 -6.14
C CYS A 204 -2.17 -2.46 -5.79
N GLN A 205 -1.29 -1.48 -6.03
CA GLN A 205 -1.58 -0.08 -5.76
C GLN A 205 -2.62 0.48 -6.73
N VAL A 206 -2.48 0.18 -8.02
CA VAL A 206 -3.47 0.62 -9.02
C VAL A 206 -4.88 0.11 -8.68
N ILE A 207 -4.99 -1.14 -8.23
CA ILE A 207 -6.29 -1.73 -7.86
C ILE A 207 -6.81 -1.15 -6.54
N SER A 208 -6.00 -1.17 -5.47
CA SER A 208 -6.45 -0.76 -4.14
C SER A 208 -6.75 0.73 -4.02
N ASP A 209 -5.98 1.57 -4.70
CA ASP A 209 -6.15 3.03 -4.71
C ASP A 209 -7.10 3.49 -5.84
N ARG A 210 -7.57 2.56 -6.68
CA ARG A 210 -8.50 2.80 -7.82
C ARG A 210 -7.97 3.86 -8.78
N LEU A 211 -6.69 3.74 -9.15
CA LEU A 211 -6.05 4.70 -10.03
C LEU A 211 -6.64 4.63 -11.44
N SER A 212 -6.74 5.78 -12.09
CA SER A 212 -7.25 5.90 -13.47
C SER A 212 -6.15 5.75 -14.53
N SER A 213 -4.90 5.60 -14.13
CA SER A 213 -3.75 5.43 -15.02
C SER A 213 -3.90 4.21 -15.92
N LYS A 214 -3.43 4.33 -17.15
CA LYS A 214 -3.41 3.23 -18.11
C LYS A 214 -2.21 2.32 -17.83
N ILE A 215 -2.46 1.04 -17.64
CA ILE A 215 -1.43 0.01 -17.48
C ILE A 215 -0.92 -0.41 -18.85
N LEU A 216 0.40 -0.54 -18.98
CA LEU A 216 1.05 -0.98 -20.23
C LEU A 216 1.52 -2.42 -20.10
N SER A 217 1.37 -3.20 -21.18
CA SER A 217 2.04 -4.50 -21.27
C SER A 217 3.55 -4.30 -21.41
N TYR A 218 4.31 -5.27 -20.93
CA TYR A 218 5.77 -5.24 -21.01
C TYR A 218 6.29 -6.46 -21.76
N ASN A 219 7.06 -6.23 -22.84
CA ASN A 219 7.52 -7.28 -23.75
C ASN A 219 6.39 -8.21 -24.24
N GLY A 220 5.21 -7.64 -24.51
CA GLY A 220 4.04 -8.39 -24.96
C GLY A 220 3.29 -9.16 -23.86
N VAL A 221 3.72 -9.04 -22.58
CA VAL A 221 3.03 -9.69 -21.45
C VAL A 221 2.23 -8.67 -20.66
N GLU A 222 0.94 -8.90 -20.49
CA GLU A 222 0.09 -8.11 -19.61
C GLU A 222 0.38 -8.44 -18.15
N PRO A 223 0.61 -7.42 -17.29
CA PRO A 223 0.81 -7.64 -15.88
C PRO A 223 -0.49 -8.08 -15.20
N SER A 224 -0.44 -9.23 -14.54
CA SER A 224 -1.53 -9.77 -13.74
C SER A 224 -1.00 -10.67 -12.64
N VAL A 225 -1.81 -10.96 -11.63
CA VAL A 225 -1.48 -11.94 -10.59
C VAL A 225 -1.19 -13.31 -11.24
N LYS A 226 -1.94 -13.66 -12.30
CA LYS A 226 -1.74 -14.92 -13.02
C LYS A 226 -0.41 -14.94 -13.76
N THR A 227 -0.08 -13.91 -14.55
CA THR A 227 1.18 -13.87 -15.32
C THR A 227 2.41 -13.78 -14.41
N LEU A 228 2.24 -13.19 -13.20
CA LEU A 228 3.27 -13.24 -12.16
C LEU A 228 3.44 -14.67 -11.59
N ALA A 229 2.34 -15.33 -11.24
CA ALA A 229 2.35 -16.70 -10.72
C ALA A 229 2.93 -17.69 -11.72
N ASP A 230 2.64 -17.50 -13.02
CA ASP A 230 3.16 -18.31 -14.13
C ASP A 230 4.63 -17.94 -14.51
N GLU A 231 5.28 -17.02 -13.78
CA GLU A 231 6.63 -16.49 -14.03
C GLU A 231 6.82 -15.89 -15.44
N LYS A 232 5.72 -15.51 -16.10
CA LYS A 232 5.75 -14.86 -17.42
C LYS A 232 6.02 -13.38 -17.35
N TYR A 233 5.55 -12.70 -16.28
CA TYR A 233 5.80 -11.29 -16.03
C TYR A 233 7.01 -11.14 -15.09
N PRO A 234 8.12 -10.52 -15.56
CA PRO A 234 9.41 -10.63 -14.86
C PRO A 234 9.62 -9.60 -13.74
N LEU A 235 8.86 -8.49 -13.74
CA LEU A 235 9.09 -7.40 -12.80
C LEU A 235 8.24 -7.59 -11.54
N VAL A 236 8.89 -7.91 -10.44
CA VAL A 236 8.25 -8.33 -9.19
C VAL A 236 8.64 -7.40 -8.04
N LYS A 237 7.65 -6.94 -7.29
CA LYS A 237 7.84 -6.28 -6.02
C LYS A 237 7.33 -7.17 -4.89
N VAL A 238 8.18 -7.44 -3.92
CA VAL A 238 7.86 -8.27 -2.75
C VAL A 238 7.42 -7.36 -1.60
N PHE A 239 6.49 -7.84 -0.77
CA PHE A 239 5.96 -7.07 0.35
C PHE A 239 6.10 -7.81 1.66
N TYR A 240 6.61 -7.10 2.66
CA TYR A 240 6.88 -7.62 4.00
C TYR A 240 6.18 -6.78 5.07
N MET A 241 5.68 -7.45 6.11
CA MET A 241 5.44 -6.87 7.41
C MET A 241 6.68 -7.01 8.25
N VAL A 242 7.11 -5.92 8.88
CA VAL A 242 8.28 -5.87 9.76
C VAL A 242 7.81 -5.50 11.16
N THR A 243 8.20 -6.31 12.15
CA THR A 243 7.90 -6.09 13.56
C THR A 243 9.16 -6.28 14.41
N PRO A 244 9.18 -5.76 15.63
CA PRO A 244 10.09 -6.29 16.65
C PRO A 244 9.84 -7.78 16.91
N ALA A 245 10.84 -8.50 17.43
CA ALA A 245 10.71 -9.92 17.75
C ALA A 245 9.62 -10.23 18.81
N LYS A 246 9.37 -9.25 19.71
CA LYS A 246 8.26 -9.33 20.67
C LYS A 246 7.29 -8.21 20.39
N VAL A 247 6.06 -8.58 20.15
CA VAL A 247 4.94 -7.66 19.92
C VAL A 247 3.81 -7.95 20.89
N GLU A 248 2.96 -6.97 21.13
CA GLU A 248 1.75 -7.15 21.92
C GLU A 248 0.74 -8.07 21.17
N ALA A 249 -0.10 -8.76 21.94
CA ALA A 249 -1.08 -9.71 21.40
C ALA A 249 -1.97 -9.11 20.28
N PRO A 250 -2.50 -7.88 20.37
CA PRO A 250 -3.28 -7.29 19.30
C PRO A 250 -2.50 -7.14 17.98
N VAL A 251 -1.21 -6.80 18.06
CA VAL A 251 -0.33 -6.66 16.88
C VAL A 251 -0.11 -8.02 16.25
N GLN A 252 0.18 -9.05 17.05
CA GLN A 252 0.33 -10.42 16.55
C GLN A 252 -0.95 -10.90 15.86
N THR A 253 -2.11 -10.65 16.49
CA THR A 253 -3.42 -11.00 15.92
C THR A 253 -3.64 -10.34 14.56
N PHE A 254 -3.25 -9.06 14.39
CA PHE A 254 -3.34 -8.38 13.11
C PHE A 254 -2.41 -8.99 12.05
N VAL A 255 -1.15 -9.26 12.41
CA VAL A 255 -0.18 -9.89 11.50
C VAL A 255 -0.68 -11.27 11.07
N ASP A 256 -1.21 -12.06 11.98
CA ASP A 256 -1.76 -13.38 11.67
C ASP A 256 -3.04 -13.29 10.83
N PHE A 257 -3.89 -12.28 11.09
CA PHE A 257 -5.07 -12.03 10.25
C PHE A 257 -4.67 -11.72 8.79
N ALA A 258 -3.66 -10.89 8.56
CA ALA A 258 -3.20 -10.59 7.21
C ALA A 258 -2.73 -11.86 6.45
N HIS A 259 -2.25 -12.86 7.17
CA HIS A 259 -1.83 -14.16 6.61
C HIS A 259 -2.94 -15.24 6.67
N SER A 260 -4.07 -14.95 7.28
CA SER A 260 -5.23 -15.87 7.34
C SER A 260 -5.89 -16.02 5.96
N PRO A 261 -6.76 -17.03 5.76
CA PRO A 261 -7.53 -17.15 4.52
C PRO A 261 -8.31 -15.88 4.14
N ALA A 262 -8.83 -15.14 5.14
CA ALA A 262 -9.54 -13.89 4.92
C ALA A 262 -8.61 -12.77 4.44
N GLY A 263 -7.49 -12.55 5.12
CA GLY A 263 -6.48 -11.55 4.72
C GLY A 263 -5.88 -11.86 3.36
N ARG A 264 -5.49 -13.12 3.12
CA ARG A 264 -4.95 -13.59 1.84
C ARG A 264 -5.91 -13.35 0.67
N ARG A 265 -7.21 -13.58 0.85
CA ARG A 265 -8.23 -13.29 -0.16
C ARG A 265 -8.25 -11.81 -0.50
N ILE A 266 -8.24 -10.91 0.49
CA ILE A 266 -8.19 -9.46 0.26
C ILE A 266 -6.93 -9.08 -0.52
N LEU A 267 -5.78 -9.64 -0.16
CA LEU A 267 -4.53 -9.42 -0.87
C LEU A 267 -4.63 -9.84 -2.34
N MET A 268 -5.13 -11.05 -2.60
CA MET A 268 -5.26 -11.57 -3.97
C MET A 268 -6.25 -10.78 -4.83
N GLU A 269 -7.39 -10.38 -4.26
CA GLU A 269 -8.40 -9.55 -4.94
C GLU A 269 -7.86 -8.15 -5.27
N ASN A 270 -6.81 -7.70 -4.55
CA ASN A 270 -6.14 -6.43 -4.74
C ASN A 270 -4.74 -6.57 -5.35
N GLY A 271 -4.55 -7.49 -6.26
CA GLY A 271 -3.38 -7.54 -7.14
C GLY A 271 -2.10 -8.11 -6.52
N HIS A 272 -2.19 -8.79 -5.37
CA HIS A 272 -1.08 -9.55 -4.83
C HIS A 272 -1.15 -11.01 -5.23
N TRP A 273 -0.05 -11.58 -5.66
CA TRP A 273 0.16 -13.01 -5.63
C TRP A 273 0.60 -13.41 -4.23
N VAL A 274 -0.14 -14.32 -3.62
CA VAL A 274 0.16 -14.86 -2.29
C VAL A 274 0.48 -16.34 -2.45
N PRO A 275 1.69 -16.80 -2.07
CA PRO A 275 2.07 -18.19 -2.25
C PRO A 275 1.07 -19.11 -1.53
N PRO A 276 0.75 -20.30 -2.09
CA PRO A 276 -0.10 -21.26 -1.42
C PRO A 276 0.46 -21.59 -0.03
N GLU A 277 -0.43 -21.86 0.92
CA GLU A 277 0.01 -22.31 2.24
C GLU A 277 0.85 -23.57 2.09
N ARG A 278 2.07 -23.56 2.64
CA ARG A 278 2.81 -24.80 2.79
C ARG A 278 2.07 -25.59 3.86
N ASN A 279 1.39 -26.67 3.45
CA ASN A 279 0.92 -27.66 4.41
C ASN A 279 2.13 -28.06 5.28
N PRO A 280 2.09 -27.90 6.59
CA PRO A 280 3.12 -28.45 7.44
C PRO A 280 3.11 -29.97 7.22
N ARG A 281 4.20 -30.49 6.64
CA ARG A 281 4.42 -31.94 6.57
C ARG A 281 4.75 -32.46 7.95
#